data_3c4e86913c87ae8c4ca22f520c35c569
#
_entry.id   3c4e86913c87ae8c4ca22f520c35c569
#
_cell.length_a   1.000
_cell.length_b   1.000
_cell.length_c   1.000
_cell.angle_alpha   90.00
_cell.angle_beta   90.00
_cell.angle_gamma   90.00
#
_symmetry.space_group_name_H-M   'P 1'
#
loop_
_entity.id
_entity.type
_entity.pdbx_description
1 polymer ?
#
loop_
_entity_poly.entity_id
_entity_poly.type
_entity_poly.pdbx_seq_one_letter_code
_entity_poly.pdbx_strand_id
1 'polypeptide(L)'
;ARPFTVEEIGRENIHLRDESFPLVGRAVSHEEFARLLAANPKNAALSTPEVPSRQAQPEEVAESIVGEIVEEPSPFVAQVMADAERLSAEDEPYHREPITYEAPYLDNLPTAPREKFAANIAAIQKLKEIEQRVANGGSPAFEDEQKILAQYTGWGGLSDAFDPNKSAWSNEYSQLKAALSESEYEAARSSTLTAFYTPATVIHPIYRALERFGVKGGKILEPSMGTGAFLAHGHFGSSDAKFYGVELDSITGRISKQLYQKANIQVTGYENALLPDNYFDCVIGNVPFGNFQVNDPQYNRLHFPIHDYFFAKSIDKLRTGGIMAFITSSGTLDKKDDRARKYIAERCDLIGAVRLPNNAFKGSGTKIMTDVIFLQKRD
;
A
#
# COMPACT_ATOMS: atom_id res chain seq x y z
N ALA A 1 -23.27 -12.80 31.22
CA ALA A 1 -22.91 -12.00 30.04
C ALA A 1 -21.49 -11.48 30.27
N ARG A 2 -20.63 -11.57 29.25
CA ARG A 2 -19.27 -11.01 29.31
C ARG A 2 -19.37 -9.49 29.21
N PRO A 3 -18.54 -8.73 29.90
CA PRO A 3 -18.52 -7.29 29.76
C PRO A 3 -17.93 -6.92 28.37
N PHE A 4 -18.60 -6.02 27.67
CA PHE A 4 -18.14 -5.43 26.42
C PHE A 4 -18.14 -3.92 26.56
N THR A 5 -17.13 -3.28 25.98
CA THR A 5 -17.09 -1.83 25.80
C THR A 5 -17.48 -1.49 24.37
N VAL A 6 -18.31 -0.47 24.20
CA VAL A 6 -18.62 0.09 22.87
C VAL A 6 -17.42 0.92 22.45
N GLU A 7 -16.77 0.55 21.34
CA GLU A 7 -15.64 1.30 20.79
C GLU A 7 -16.06 2.31 19.74
N GLU A 8 -17.02 1.94 18.90
CA GLU A 8 -17.48 2.76 17.79
C GLU A 8 -18.92 2.45 17.44
N ILE A 9 -19.69 3.48 17.10
CA ILE A 9 -21.07 3.38 16.61
C ILE A 9 -21.10 3.89 15.19
N GLY A 10 -21.16 2.98 14.21
CA GLY A 10 -21.30 3.30 12.79
C GLY A 10 -22.75 3.27 12.32
N ARG A 11 -23.00 3.71 11.06
CA ARG A 11 -24.36 3.74 10.47
C ARG A 11 -25.06 2.38 10.44
N GLU A 12 -24.34 1.31 10.19
CA GLU A 12 -24.90 -0.04 10.05
C GLU A 12 -24.49 -0.98 11.19
N ASN A 13 -23.38 -0.71 11.87
CA ASN A 13 -22.81 -1.59 12.87
C ASN A 13 -22.25 -0.82 14.08
N ILE A 14 -22.26 -1.51 15.22
CA ILE A 14 -21.65 -1.07 16.47
C ILE A 14 -20.48 -1.98 16.77
N HIS A 15 -19.30 -1.42 17.02
CA HIS A 15 -18.10 -2.17 17.38
C HIS A 15 -18.01 -2.33 18.89
N LEU A 16 -17.91 -3.60 19.32
CA LEU A 16 -17.80 -3.99 20.71
C LEU A 16 -16.45 -4.61 20.98
N ARG A 17 -15.76 -4.18 22.03
CA ARG A 17 -14.54 -4.81 22.56
C ARG A 17 -14.88 -5.70 23.75
N ASP A 18 -14.37 -6.93 23.74
CA ASP A 18 -14.44 -7.84 24.89
C ASP A 18 -13.43 -7.41 25.95
N GLU A 19 -13.85 -7.00 27.12
CA GLU A 19 -12.96 -6.55 28.21
C GLU A 19 -12.05 -7.66 28.74
N SER A 20 -12.45 -8.92 28.55
CA SER A 20 -11.65 -10.08 28.94
C SER A 20 -10.56 -10.44 27.92
N PHE A 21 -10.72 -9.96 26.68
CA PHE A 21 -9.80 -10.17 25.57
C PHE A 21 -9.71 -8.89 24.73
N PRO A 22 -8.88 -7.90 25.12
CA PRO A 22 -8.83 -6.57 24.49
C PRO A 22 -8.46 -6.56 22.99
N LEU A 23 -7.95 -7.67 22.46
CA LEU A 23 -7.60 -7.84 21.05
C LEU A 23 -8.75 -8.42 20.20
N VAL A 24 -9.88 -8.77 20.83
CA VAL A 24 -11.05 -9.34 20.16
C VAL A 24 -12.19 -8.34 20.18
N GLY A 25 -12.37 -7.63 19.07
CA GLY A 25 -13.54 -6.80 18.80
C GLY A 25 -14.48 -7.52 17.83
N ARG A 26 -15.78 -7.20 17.87
CA ARG A 26 -16.74 -7.62 16.85
C ARG A 26 -17.69 -6.49 16.49
N ALA A 27 -18.04 -6.39 15.22
CA ALA A 27 -19.11 -5.53 14.77
C ALA A 27 -20.45 -6.26 14.93
N VAL A 28 -21.45 -5.56 15.46
CA VAL A 28 -22.84 -6.03 15.58
C VAL A 28 -23.77 -5.00 14.96
N SER A 29 -24.90 -5.45 14.38
CA SER A 29 -25.93 -4.52 13.93
C SER A 29 -26.58 -3.79 15.10
N HIS A 30 -27.21 -2.65 14.85
CA HIS A 30 -27.96 -1.91 15.87
C HIS A 30 -29.05 -2.76 16.54
N GLU A 31 -29.71 -3.65 15.77
CA GLU A 31 -30.71 -4.56 16.28
C GLU A 31 -30.11 -5.65 17.19
N GLU A 32 -28.95 -6.21 16.81
CA GLU A 32 -28.25 -7.18 17.65
C GLU A 32 -27.73 -6.53 18.93
N PHE A 33 -27.21 -5.30 18.85
CA PHE A 33 -26.80 -4.54 20.02
C PHE A 33 -27.94 -4.26 20.99
N ALA A 34 -29.12 -3.85 20.49
CA ALA A 34 -30.31 -3.65 21.30
C ALA A 34 -30.72 -4.96 22.02
N ARG A 35 -30.68 -6.11 21.34
CA ARG A 35 -30.90 -7.43 21.93
C ARG A 35 -29.89 -7.77 23.04
N LEU A 36 -28.61 -7.46 22.82
CA LEU A 36 -27.54 -7.69 23.82
C LEU A 36 -27.73 -6.81 25.06
N LEU A 37 -28.16 -5.55 24.91
CA LEU A 37 -28.49 -4.66 26.01
C LEU A 37 -29.71 -5.16 26.79
N ALA A 38 -30.76 -5.60 26.09
CA ALA A 38 -31.96 -6.15 26.71
C ALA A 38 -31.71 -7.46 27.47
N ALA A 39 -30.76 -8.26 27.03
CA ALA A 39 -30.36 -9.51 27.67
C ALA A 39 -29.50 -9.34 28.95
N ASN A 40 -29.05 -8.12 29.27
CA ASN A 40 -28.24 -7.87 30.45
C ASN A 40 -29.12 -7.81 31.73
N PRO A 41 -28.90 -8.68 32.73
CA PRO A 41 -29.71 -8.72 33.96
C PRO A 41 -29.71 -7.42 34.74
N LYS A 42 -28.68 -6.57 34.60
CA LYS A 42 -28.64 -5.24 35.23
C LYS A 42 -29.56 -4.22 34.57
N ASN A 43 -30.01 -4.47 33.35
CA ASN A 43 -30.96 -3.61 32.62
C ASN A 43 -32.38 -4.14 32.70
N ALA A 44 -32.64 -5.28 33.36
CA ALA A 44 -33.96 -5.88 33.53
C ALA A 44 -34.93 -5.07 34.44
N ALA A 45 -34.47 -3.92 34.97
CA ALA A 45 -35.33 -2.98 35.70
C ALA A 45 -36.02 -1.97 34.76
N LEU A 46 -35.74 -1.99 33.46
CA LEU A 46 -36.45 -1.22 32.45
C LEU A 46 -37.57 -2.10 31.89
N SER A 47 -38.79 -1.81 32.25
CA SER A 47 -40.04 -2.52 31.96
C SER A 47 -40.18 -2.90 30.48
N THR A 48 -40.56 -4.18 30.24
CA THR A 48 -40.96 -4.70 28.93
C THR A 48 -42.30 -4.10 28.50
N PRO A 49 -42.43 -3.51 27.30
CA PRO A 49 -43.73 -3.32 26.68
C PRO A 49 -44.18 -4.63 26.01
N GLU A 50 -45.44 -5.02 26.25
CA GLU A 50 -46.10 -6.10 25.54
C GLU A 50 -46.17 -5.79 24.04
N VAL A 51 -45.75 -6.73 23.21
CA VAL A 51 -45.81 -6.66 21.74
C VAL A 51 -47.22 -7.02 21.28
N PRO A 52 -48.01 -6.14 20.63
CA PRO A 52 -49.24 -6.53 19.98
C PRO A 52 -48.92 -7.27 18.67
N SER A 53 -49.46 -8.47 18.52
CA SER A 53 -49.45 -9.26 17.32
C SER A 53 -50.33 -8.64 16.22
N ARG A 54 -49.80 -7.81 15.35
CA ARG A 54 -50.35 -7.51 14.01
C ARG A 54 -49.26 -7.04 13.06
N GLN A 55 -49.27 -7.61 11.85
CA GLN A 55 -48.45 -7.20 10.71
C GLN A 55 -48.88 -5.79 10.28
N ALA A 56 -48.05 -4.79 10.55
CA ALA A 56 -48.15 -3.44 10.00
C ALA A 56 -46.95 -3.14 9.12
N GLN A 57 -47.16 -2.34 8.10
CA GLN A 57 -46.11 -1.95 7.15
C GLN A 57 -45.10 -0.96 7.79
N PRO A 58 -43.86 -0.87 7.28
CA PRO A 58 -42.75 -0.17 7.97
C PRO A 58 -42.98 1.33 8.27
N GLU A 59 -43.87 1.99 7.54
CA GLU A 59 -44.13 3.44 7.72
C GLU A 59 -45.06 3.77 8.90
N GLU A 60 -45.97 2.86 9.30
CA GLU A 60 -46.85 3.10 10.43
C GLU A 60 -46.19 2.86 11.81
N VAL A 61 -45.07 2.15 11.85
CA VAL A 61 -44.35 1.83 13.09
C VAL A 61 -43.55 3.02 13.60
N ALA A 62 -43.09 3.90 12.70
CA ALA A 62 -42.30 5.07 13.07
C ALA A 62 -43.10 6.16 13.79
N GLU A 63 -44.37 6.37 13.40
CA GLU A 63 -45.22 7.39 14.04
C GLU A 63 -45.80 6.97 15.40
N SER A 64 -45.99 5.68 15.68
CA SER A 64 -46.54 5.23 16.95
C SER A 64 -45.56 5.19 18.12
N ILE A 65 -44.23 5.19 17.83
CA ILE A 65 -43.18 5.13 18.86
C ILE A 65 -42.79 6.54 19.36
N VAL A 66 -43.09 7.59 18.60
CA VAL A 66 -42.76 8.98 18.95
C VAL A 66 -43.78 9.61 19.95
N GLY A 67 -44.91 8.97 20.17
CA GLY A 67 -46.05 9.53 20.96
C GLY A 67 -46.03 9.26 22.46
N GLU A 68 -45.21 8.38 23.02
CA GLU A 68 -45.39 7.90 24.41
C GLU A 68 -44.10 7.76 25.26
N ILE A 69 -43.07 8.54 25.00
CA ILE A 69 -41.89 8.60 25.90
C ILE A 69 -41.80 9.97 26.53
N VAL A 70 -42.55 10.15 27.62
CA VAL A 70 -42.44 11.30 28.53
C VAL A 70 -41.88 10.79 29.88
N GLU A 71 -40.68 10.23 29.86
CA GLU A 71 -39.76 10.22 30.99
C GLU A 71 -38.39 10.63 30.47
N GLU A 72 -37.79 11.62 31.14
CA GLU A 72 -36.46 12.10 30.75
C GLU A 72 -35.46 10.92 30.69
N PRO A 73 -34.77 10.72 29.58
CA PRO A 73 -33.79 9.63 29.44
C PRO A 73 -32.75 9.73 30.55
N SER A 74 -32.30 8.60 31.07
CA SER A 74 -31.22 8.60 32.07
C SER A 74 -30.01 9.40 31.53
N PRO A 75 -29.18 10.04 32.38
CA PRO A 75 -28.05 10.85 31.96
C PRO A 75 -27.14 10.14 30.98
N PHE A 76 -27.03 8.82 31.09
CA PHE A 76 -26.25 7.98 30.16
C PHE A 76 -26.94 7.86 28.78
N VAL A 77 -28.25 7.65 28.75
CA VAL A 77 -29.02 7.56 27.49
C VAL A 77 -29.11 8.92 26.81
N ALA A 78 -29.25 10.01 27.57
CA ALA A 78 -29.20 11.36 27.05
C ALA A 78 -27.82 11.70 26.45
N GLN A 79 -26.74 11.25 27.10
CA GLN A 79 -25.39 11.43 26.56
C GLN A 79 -25.17 10.62 25.27
N VAL A 80 -25.62 9.36 25.22
CA VAL A 80 -25.54 8.51 24.01
C VAL A 80 -26.38 9.08 22.87
N MET A 81 -27.59 9.64 23.17
CA MET A 81 -28.42 10.29 22.14
C MET A 81 -27.80 11.60 21.66
N ALA A 82 -27.23 12.41 22.55
CA ALA A 82 -26.53 13.64 22.20
C ALA A 82 -25.24 13.34 21.38
N ASP A 83 -24.53 12.29 21.71
CA ASP A 83 -23.36 11.85 20.94
C ASP A 83 -23.77 11.26 19.58
N ALA A 84 -24.89 10.54 19.48
CA ALA A 84 -25.47 10.07 18.23
C ALA A 84 -26.01 11.22 17.35
N GLU A 85 -26.67 12.24 17.94
CA GLU A 85 -27.09 13.45 17.23
C GLU A 85 -25.87 14.28 16.76
N ARG A 86 -24.84 14.37 17.57
CA ARG A 86 -23.59 15.05 17.18
C ARG A 86 -22.89 14.33 16.04
N LEU A 87 -22.87 12.99 16.05
CA LEU A 87 -22.32 12.16 14.98
C LEU A 87 -23.19 12.19 13.72
N SER A 88 -24.51 12.36 13.83
CA SER A 88 -25.41 12.50 12.67
C SER A 88 -25.45 13.92 12.09
N ALA A 89 -25.08 14.95 12.89
CA ALA A 89 -24.95 16.33 12.41
C ALA A 89 -23.58 16.60 11.74
N GLU A 90 -22.59 15.73 11.95
CA GLU A 90 -21.29 15.78 11.28
C GLU A 90 -21.27 14.85 10.04
N ASP A 91 -22.36 14.83 9.26
CA ASP A 91 -22.53 14.02 8.03
C ASP A 91 -21.77 14.60 6.82
N GLU A 92 -20.55 15.12 7.03
CA GLU A 92 -19.49 15.14 6.03
C GLU A 92 -18.75 13.79 6.16
N PRO A 93 -18.51 13.06 5.05
CA PRO A 93 -17.65 11.89 5.12
C PRO A 93 -16.34 12.35 5.77
N TYR A 94 -15.88 11.62 6.80
CA TYR A 94 -14.71 11.96 7.60
C TYR A 94 -13.50 12.11 6.67
N HIS A 95 -13.33 13.33 6.13
CA HIS A 95 -12.22 13.70 5.25
C HIS A 95 -10.98 13.93 6.11
N ARG A 96 -10.40 12.81 6.57
CA ARG A 96 -9.06 12.87 7.11
C ARG A 96 -8.10 13.26 5.99
N GLU A 97 -7.26 14.27 6.27
CA GLU A 97 -6.15 14.60 5.37
C GLU A 97 -5.31 13.35 5.07
N PRO A 98 -5.05 13.08 3.78
CA PRO A 98 -4.19 11.96 3.38
C PRO A 98 -2.83 12.05 4.05
N ILE A 99 -2.33 10.95 4.60
CA ILE A 99 -1.01 10.87 5.22
C ILE A 99 -0.03 10.15 4.30
N THR A 100 1.23 10.52 4.43
CA THR A 100 2.35 9.82 3.79
C THR A 100 3.23 9.26 4.88
N TYR A 101 3.54 7.97 4.78
CA TYR A 101 4.44 7.30 5.70
C TYR A 101 5.84 7.88 5.60
N GLU A 102 6.38 8.36 6.72
CA GLU A 102 7.76 8.82 6.83
C GLU A 102 8.65 7.69 7.34
N ALA A 103 9.81 7.53 6.74
CA ALA A 103 10.63 6.33 6.76
C ALA A 103 11.64 6.11 7.90
N PRO A 104 11.43 6.45 9.18
CA PRO A 104 12.43 6.09 10.19
C PRO A 104 12.50 4.58 10.46
N TYR A 105 11.61 3.77 9.88
CA TYR A 105 11.43 2.36 10.24
C TYR A 105 11.83 1.35 9.15
N LEU A 106 12.15 1.79 7.93
CA LEU A 106 12.60 0.89 6.86
C LEU A 106 14.03 0.36 7.09
N ASP A 107 14.77 0.94 8.03
CA ASP A 107 16.11 0.47 8.39
C ASP A 107 16.10 -0.77 9.30
N ASN A 108 14.95 -1.13 9.88
CA ASN A 108 14.76 -2.25 10.81
C ASN A 108 13.84 -3.34 10.24
N LEU A 109 13.87 -3.54 8.93
CA LEU A 109 13.08 -4.61 8.30
C LEU A 109 13.57 -5.99 8.74
N PRO A 110 12.68 -6.97 8.89
CA PRO A 110 13.05 -8.33 9.23
C PRO A 110 13.96 -8.92 8.15
N THR A 111 15.04 -9.58 8.58
CA THR A 111 16.04 -10.18 7.69
C THR A 111 16.00 -11.70 7.67
N ALA A 112 15.64 -12.34 8.78
CA ALA A 112 15.50 -13.79 8.84
C ALA A 112 14.27 -14.26 8.05
N PRO A 113 14.36 -15.37 7.28
CA PRO A 113 13.27 -15.80 6.39
C PRO A 113 11.91 -15.97 7.08
N ARG A 114 11.88 -16.52 8.29
CA ARG A 114 10.62 -16.72 9.03
C ARG A 114 10.05 -15.42 9.58
N GLU A 115 10.90 -14.47 9.98
CA GLU A 115 10.48 -13.13 10.40
C GLU A 115 9.91 -12.34 9.22
N LYS A 116 10.57 -12.39 8.06
CA LYS A 116 10.04 -11.81 6.81
C LYS A 116 8.67 -12.39 6.47
N PHE A 117 8.53 -13.71 6.54
CA PHE A 117 7.27 -14.37 6.28
C PHE A 117 6.18 -13.88 7.23
N ALA A 118 6.43 -13.89 8.53
CA ALA A 118 5.46 -13.45 9.54
C ALA A 118 5.05 -11.98 9.35
N ALA A 119 6.01 -11.10 9.07
CA ALA A 119 5.75 -9.70 8.80
C ALA A 119 4.91 -9.50 7.52
N ASN A 120 5.20 -10.24 6.46
CA ASN A 120 4.42 -10.20 5.22
C ASN A 120 2.96 -10.64 5.45
N ILE A 121 2.74 -11.73 6.18
CA ILE A 121 1.38 -12.20 6.49
C ILE A 121 0.62 -11.16 7.35
N ALA A 122 1.27 -10.59 8.37
CA ALA A 122 0.66 -9.55 9.21
C ALA A 122 0.28 -8.30 8.37
N ALA A 123 1.16 -7.86 7.49
CA ALA A 123 0.89 -6.72 6.61
C ALA A 123 -0.27 -7.02 5.62
N ILE A 124 -0.34 -8.22 5.06
CA ILE A 124 -1.42 -8.62 4.15
C ILE A 124 -2.76 -8.70 4.88
N GLN A 125 -2.79 -9.25 6.08
CA GLN A 125 -4.00 -9.29 6.90
C GLN A 125 -4.48 -7.87 7.21
N LYS A 126 -3.57 -6.99 7.65
CA LYS A 126 -3.88 -5.59 7.93
C LYS A 126 -4.36 -4.85 6.66
N LEU A 127 -3.74 -5.07 5.52
CA LEU A 127 -4.19 -4.51 4.25
C LEU A 127 -5.65 -4.89 3.95
N LYS A 128 -6.01 -6.17 4.10
CA LYS A 128 -7.37 -6.65 3.83
C LYS A 128 -8.40 -6.08 4.81
N GLU A 129 -8.04 -5.91 6.08
CA GLU A 129 -8.88 -5.23 7.08
C GLU A 129 -9.14 -3.77 6.67
N ILE A 130 -8.09 -3.03 6.28
CA ILE A 130 -8.20 -1.65 5.82
C ILE A 130 -9.07 -1.56 4.57
N GLU A 131 -8.84 -2.43 3.58
CA GLU A 131 -9.61 -2.44 2.33
C GLU A 131 -11.09 -2.73 2.56
N GLN A 132 -11.41 -3.65 3.47
CA GLN A 132 -12.80 -3.91 3.87
C GLN A 132 -13.41 -2.68 4.55
N ARG A 133 -12.67 -2.01 5.44
CA ARG A 133 -13.10 -0.76 6.07
C ARG A 133 -13.36 0.34 5.03
N VAL A 134 -12.44 0.55 4.09
CA VAL A 134 -12.57 1.55 3.02
C VAL A 134 -13.76 1.23 2.10
N ALA A 135 -13.98 -0.04 1.76
CA ALA A 135 -15.13 -0.46 0.97
C ALA A 135 -16.48 -0.16 1.66
N ASN A 136 -16.49 -0.12 2.99
CA ASN A 136 -17.63 0.25 3.82
C ASN A 136 -17.69 1.78 4.12
N GLY A 137 -16.96 2.60 3.38
CA GLY A 137 -16.96 4.06 3.53
C GLY A 137 -16.05 4.60 4.65
N GLY A 138 -15.24 3.74 5.28
CA GLY A 138 -14.29 4.14 6.32
C GLY A 138 -12.97 4.67 5.75
N SER A 139 -12.07 5.09 6.64
CA SER A 139 -10.79 5.74 6.31
C SER A 139 -9.75 4.76 5.77
N PRO A 140 -8.81 5.22 4.91
CA PRO A 140 -7.59 4.49 4.58
C PRO A 140 -6.70 4.28 5.83
N ALA A 141 -5.54 3.66 5.67
CA ALA A 141 -4.65 3.29 6.76
C ALA A 141 -4.34 4.46 7.71
N PHE A 142 -4.42 4.20 9.01
CA PHE A 142 -3.93 5.08 10.05
C PHE A 142 -2.42 4.92 10.23
N GLU A 143 -1.80 5.83 10.96
CA GLU A 143 -0.34 5.88 11.15
C GLU A 143 0.23 4.63 11.83
N ASP A 144 -0.48 4.06 12.81
CA ASP A 144 -0.13 2.81 13.47
C ASP A 144 -0.27 1.59 12.54
N GLU A 145 -1.29 1.59 11.68
CA GLU A 145 -1.48 0.55 10.65
C GLU A 145 -0.43 0.66 9.54
N GLN A 146 -0.03 1.87 9.16
CA GLN A 146 1.08 2.07 8.23
C GLN A 146 2.39 1.49 8.76
N LYS A 147 2.64 1.51 10.07
CA LYS A 147 3.81 0.87 10.68
C LYS A 147 3.82 -0.65 10.46
N ILE A 148 2.64 -1.29 10.51
CA ILE A 148 2.49 -2.73 10.21
C ILE A 148 2.71 -2.99 8.72
N LEU A 149 2.07 -2.20 7.86
CA LEU A 149 2.20 -2.31 6.41
C LEU A 149 3.65 -2.11 5.93
N ALA A 150 4.38 -1.19 6.55
CA ALA A 150 5.77 -0.88 6.23
C ALA A 150 6.75 -2.03 6.54
N GLN A 151 6.33 -3.02 7.34
CA GLN A 151 7.12 -4.23 7.60
C GLN A 151 7.03 -5.27 6.47
N TYR A 152 6.21 -5.02 5.45
CA TYR A 152 6.14 -5.89 4.28
C TYR A 152 7.44 -5.83 3.49
N THR A 153 8.08 -6.98 3.33
CA THR A 153 9.39 -7.11 2.65
C THR A 153 9.30 -7.82 1.30
N GLY A 154 8.10 -8.16 0.84
CA GLY A 154 7.94 -9.00 -0.35
C GLY A 154 8.44 -10.43 -0.16
N TRP A 155 8.46 -11.17 -1.25
CA TRP A 155 8.72 -12.62 -1.20
C TRP A 155 10.14 -13.00 -1.64
N GLY A 156 11.01 -12.04 -1.90
CA GLY A 156 12.40 -12.29 -2.28
C GLY A 156 13.13 -13.17 -1.27
N GLY A 157 13.65 -14.31 -1.76
CA GLY A 157 14.34 -15.29 -0.93
C GLY A 157 13.46 -16.20 -0.07
N LEU A 158 12.13 -16.21 -0.28
CA LEU A 158 11.16 -17.04 0.45
C LEU A 158 10.54 -18.15 -0.40
N SER A 159 11.23 -18.64 -1.43
CA SER A 159 10.73 -19.69 -2.34
C SER A 159 10.28 -20.98 -1.61
N ASP A 160 10.96 -21.32 -0.51
CA ASP A 160 10.64 -22.53 0.27
C ASP A 160 9.24 -22.48 0.91
N ALA A 161 8.72 -21.28 1.21
CA ALA A 161 7.37 -21.11 1.72
C ALA A 161 6.27 -21.43 0.68
N PHE A 162 6.62 -21.43 -0.62
CA PHE A 162 5.73 -21.74 -1.73
C PHE A 162 5.86 -23.16 -2.25
N ASP A 163 6.76 -23.99 -1.68
CA ASP A 163 6.95 -25.38 -2.07
C ASP A 163 6.16 -26.33 -1.15
N PRO A 164 5.11 -27.00 -1.65
CA PRO A 164 4.30 -27.94 -0.84
C PRO A 164 5.10 -29.14 -0.32
N ASN A 165 6.27 -29.44 -0.93
CA ASN A 165 7.12 -30.56 -0.55
C ASN A 165 8.12 -30.21 0.57
N LYS A 166 8.22 -28.96 0.97
CA LYS A 166 9.09 -28.48 2.06
C LYS A 166 8.42 -28.67 3.41
N SER A 167 8.56 -29.83 4.03
CA SER A 167 7.95 -30.15 5.32
C SER A 167 8.27 -29.13 6.43
N ALA A 168 9.48 -28.55 6.42
CA ALA A 168 9.88 -27.50 7.36
C ALA A 168 9.11 -26.18 7.18
N TRP A 169 8.38 -25.98 6.07
CA TRP A 169 7.59 -24.80 5.72
C TRP A 169 6.09 -25.12 5.51
N SER A 170 5.63 -26.29 5.89
CA SER A 170 4.24 -26.75 5.64
C SER A 170 3.19 -25.85 6.31
N ASN A 171 3.50 -25.31 7.48
CA ASN A 171 2.61 -24.39 8.19
C ASN A 171 2.51 -23.04 7.46
N GLU A 172 3.65 -22.48 7.07
CA GLU A 172 3.73 -21.23 6.30
C GLU A 172 3.07 -21.39 4.93
N TYR A 173 3.27 -22.51 4.25
CA TYR A 173 2.56 -22.84 3.00
C TYR A 173 1.04 -22.80 3.18
N SER A 174 0.52 -23.41 4.24
CA SER A 174 -0.92 -23.40 4.55
C SER A 174 -1.43 -21.99 4.85
N GLN A 175 -0.65 -21.19 5.58
CA GLN A 175 -0.99 -19.78 5.86
C GLN A 175 -1.04 -18.94 4.58
N LEU A 176 -0.10 -19.13 3.62
CA LEU A 176 -0.13 -18.45 2.32
C LEU A 176 -1.41 -18.76 1.56
N LYS A 177 -1.76 -20.04 1.46
CA LYS A 177 -2.99 -20.47 0.76
C LYS A 177 -4.27 -19.94 1.41
N ALA A 178 -4.27 -19.73 2.71
CA ALA A 178 -5.40 -19.14 3.43
C ALA A 178 -5.45 -17.60 3.30
N ALA A 179 -4.27 -16.94 3.24
CA ALA A 179 -4.18 -15.49 3.22
C ALA A 179 -4.33 -14.87 1.82
N LEU A 180 -3.97 -15.60 0.75
CA LEU A 180 -3.92 -15.11 -0.62
C LEU A 180 -5.01 -15.72 -1.50
N SER A 181 -5.57 -14.94 -2.40
CA SER A 181 -6.31 -15.48 -3.54
C SER A 181 -5.36 -16.23 -4.48
N GLU A 182 -5.89 -17.05 -5.38
CA GLU A 182 -5.04 -17.81 -6.30
C GLU A 182 -4.17 -16.89 -7.18
N SER A 183 -4.72 -15.77 -7.65
CA SER A 183 -3.97 -14.79 -8.44
C SER A 183 -2.87 -14.08 -7.62
N GLU A 184 -3.16 -13.71 -6.37
CA GLU A 184 -2.18 -13.13 -5.45
C GLU A 184 -1.08 -14.15 -5.12
N TYR A 185 -1.44 -15.42 -4.93
CA TYR A 185 -0.48 -16.48 -4.65
C TYR A 185 0.49 -16.71 -5.81
N GLU A 186 0.00 -16.78 -7.05
CA GLU A 186 0.86 -16.98 -8.23
C GLU A 186 1.75 -15.75 -8.49
N ALA A 187 1.24 -14.53 -8.30
CA ALA A 187 2.03 -13.31 -8.38
C ALA A 187 3.14 -13.30 -7.30
N ALA A 188 2.79 -13.59 -6.06
CA ALA A 188 3.74 -13.68 -4.95
C ALA A 188 4.83 -14.73 -5.21
N ARG A 189 4.44 -15.92 -5.66
CA ARG A 189 5.36 -17.01 -6.03
C ARG A 189 6.34 -16.58 -7.13
N SER A 190 5.84 -15.93 -8.16
CA SER A 190 6.67 -15.44 -9.27
C SER A 190 7.68 -14.38 -8.83
N SER A 191 7.35 -13.58 -7.83
CA SER A 191 8.21 -12.50 -7.32
C SER A 191 9.35 -12.98 -6.41
N THR A 192 9.35 -14.27 -5.98
CA THR A 192 10.37 -14.81 -5.05
C THR A 192 11.81 -14.67 -5.54
N LEU A 193 12.02 -14.53 -6.86
CA LEU A 193 13.33 -14.39 -7.48
C LEU A 193 13.70 -12.95 -7.85
N THR A 194 12.75 -12.02 -7.85
CA THR A 194 12.93 -10.68 -8.44
C THR A 194 12.61 -9.53 -7.49
N ALA A 195 11.90 -9.76 -6.39
CA ALA A 195 11.52 -8.71 -5.45
C ALA A 195 12.67 -8.38 -4.49
N PHE A 196 13.49 -7.42 -4.87
CA PHE A 196 14.59 -6.91 -4.06
C PHE A 196 14.43 -5.41 -3.85
N TYR A 197 14.35 -4.98 -2.58
CA TYR A 197 14.20 -3.57 -2.23
C TYR A 197 15.54 -2.85 -2.15
N THR A 198 15.54 -1.58 -2.55
CA THR A 198 16.72 -0.75 -2.56
C THR A 198 16.96 -0.17 -1.16
N PRO A 199 18.15 -0.38 -0.56
CA PRO A 199 18.43 0.13 0.77
C PRO A 199 18.62 1.67 0.76
N ALA A 200 18.31 2.31 1.88
CA ALA A 200 18.47 3.75 2.08
C ALA A 200 19.90 4.26 1.79
N THR A 201 20.90 3.44 2.09
CA THR A 201 22.32 3.73 1.81
C THR A 201 22.63 3.92 0.32
N VAL A 202 21.79 3.40 -0.59
CA VAL A 202 21.86 3.62 -2.03
C VAL A 202 20.96 4.78 -2.46
N ILE A 203 19.77 4.88 -1.87
CA ILE A 203 18.77 5.89 -2.24
C ILE A 203 19.25 7.31 -1.89
N HIS A 204 19.74 7.55 -0.67
CA HIS A 204 20.16 8.87 -0.23
C HIS A 204 21.25 9.51 -1.11
N PRO A 205 22.32 8.79 -1.53
CA PRO A 205 23.29 9.33 -2.50
C PRO A 205 22.66 9.71 -3.85
N ILE A 206 21.66 8.93 -4.33
CA ILE A 206 20.96 9.25 -5.58
C ILE A 206 20.21 10.58 -5.45
N TYR A 207 19.45 10.80 -4.38
CA TYR A 207 18.76 12.05 -4.15
C TYR A 207 19.72 13.25 -4.05
N ARG A 208 20.83 13.10 -3.32
CA ARG A 208 21.87 14.14 -3.26
C ARG A 208 22.50 14.45 -4.61
N ALA A 209 22.65 13.46 -5.49
CA ALA A 209 23.11 13.69 -6.85
C ALA A 209 22.07 14.43 -7.68
N LEU A 210 20.80 14.05 -7.59
CA LEU A 210 19.68 14.72 -8.26
C LEU A 210 19.57 16.20 -7.85
N GLU A 211 19.69 16.49 -6.56
CA GLU A 211 19.71 17.90 -6.06
C GLU A 211 20.87 18.70 -6.66
N ARG A 212 22.07 18.11 -6.75
CA ARG A 212 23.23 18.74 -7.39
C ARG A 212 23.03 18.96 -8.88
N PHE A 213 22.28 18.10 -9.55
CA PHE A 213 21.89 18.27 -10.94
C PHE A 213 20.71 19.26 -11.11
N GLY A 214 20.21 19.85 -10.00
CA GLY A 214 19.20 20.90 -10.04
C GLY A 214 17.74 20.42 -9.88
N VAL A 215 17.51 19.14 -9.58
CA VAL A 215 16.17 18.66 -9.25
C VAL A 215 15.82 19.14 -7.86
N LYS A 216 14.76 19.95 -7.74
CA LYS A 216 14.31 20.54 -6.47
C LYS A 216 12.95 20.01 -6.00
N GLY A 217 12.34 19.13 -6.75
CA GLY A 217 10.97 18.65 -6.56
C GLY A 217 10.26 18.54 -7.90
N GLY A 218 8.97 18.86 -7.94
CA GLY A 218 8.14 18.75 -9.13
C GLY A 218 7.46 17.37 -9.25
N LYS A 219 7.20 16.91 -10.46
CA LYS A 219 6.52 15.64 -10.74
C LYS A 219 7.55 14.53 -10.90
N ILE A 220 7.51 13.58 -9.99
CA ILE A 220 8.49 12.51 -9.88
C ILE A 220 7.81 11.17 -10.14
N LEU A 221 8.32 10.39 -11.08
CA LEU A 221 7.81 9.05 -11.43
C LEU A 221 8.77 7.97 -10.94
N GLU A 222 8.24 6.96 -10.26
CA GLU A 222 8.90 5.68 -10.00
C GLU A 222 8.14 4.55 -10.72
N PRO A 223 8.64 4.02 -11.86
CA PRO A 223 7.88 3.12 -12.72
C PRO A 223 7.87 1.65 -12.26
N SER A 224 8.58 1.32 -11.19
CA SER A 224 8.62 0.00 -10.53
C SER A 224 8.88 0.20 -9.04
N MET A 225 7.88 0.75 -8.36
CA MET A 225 8.10 1.37 -7.05
C MET A 225 8.24 0.38 -5.88
N GLY A 226 7.83 -0.87 -6.07
CA GLY A 226 7.79 -1.80 -4.95
C GLY A 226 6.94 -1.24 -3.79
N THR A 227 7.46 -1.33 -2.59
CA THR A 227 6.85 -0.72 -1.39
C THR A 227 7.11 0.79 -1.26
N GLY A 228 7.69 1.44 -2.28
CA GLY A 228 7.92 2.88 -2.30
C GLY A 228 9.15 3.34 -1.50
N ALA A 229 10.22 2.55 -1.50
CA ALA A 229 11.45 2.91 -0.77
C ALA A 229 12.04 4.26 -1.24
N PHE A 230 11.97 4.58 -2.53
CA PHE A 230 12.40 5.89 -3.04
C PHE A 230 11.48 7.01 -2.55
N LEU A 231 10.18 6.79 -2.44
CA LEU A 231 9.25 7.78 -1.88
C LEU A 231 9.52 8.01 -0.39
N ALA A 232 9.75 6.94 0.36
CA ALA A 232 9.98 6.97 1.80
C ALA A 232 11.26 7.72 2.18
N HIS A 233 12.33 7.53 1.41
CA HIS A 233 13.65 8.13 1.67
C HIS A 233 13.93 9.38 0.84
N GLY A 234 13.01 9.76 -0.05
CA GLY A 234 13.16 10.85 -0.99
C GLY A 234 12.66 12.17 -0.46
N HIS A 235 13.55 12.97 0.06
CA HIS A 235 13.26 14.35 0.42
C HIS A 235 14.02 15.27 -0.53
N PHE A 236 13.30 15.91 -1.45
CA PHE A 236 13.80 17.14 -2.06
C PHE A 236 13.53 18.29 -1.10
N GLY A 237 14.44 19.23 -0.98
CA GLY A 237 14.30 20.37 -0.07
C GLY A 237 13.09 21.29 -0.32
N SER A 238 12.21 20.94 -1.26
CA SER A 238 10.95 21.61 -1.57
C SER A 238 9.76 20.73 -1.22
N SER A 239 8.74 21.30 -0.58
CA SER A 239 7.47 20.63 -0.27
C SER A 239 6.60 20.33 -1.50
N ASP A 240 7.00 20.75 -2.71
CA ASP A 240 6.18 20.71 -3.92
C ASP A 240 6.34 19.41 -4.73
N ALA A 241 7.08 18.42 -4.22
CA ALA A 241 7.25 17.15 -4.91
C ALA A 241 5.93 16.37 -4.96
N LYS A 242 5.49 16.02 -6.18
CA LYS A 242 4.33 15.16 -6.45
C LYS A 242 4.82 13.82 -6.97
N PHE A 243 4.58 12.77 -6.20
CA PHE A 243 5.02 11.43 -6.53
C PHE A 243 3.97 10.65 -7.31
N TYR A 244 4.44 9.95 -8.33
CA TYR A 244 3.70 9.02 -9.16
C TYR A 244 4.42 7.68 -9.13
N GLY A 245 3.69 6.62 -8.86
CA GLY A 245 4.25 5.28 -8.80
C GLY A 245 3.50 4.30 -9.67
N VAL A 246 4.23 3.31 -10.22
CA VAL A 246 3.63 2.15 -10.88
C VAL A 246 4.19 0.90 -10.22
N GLU A 247 3.30 -0.05 -9.89
CA GLU A 247 3.68 -1.33 -9.31
C GLU A 247 2.85 -2.45 -9.92
N LEU A 248 3.54 -3.47 -10.40
CA LEU A 248 2.92 -4.63 -11.05
C LEU A 248 2.27 -5.57 -10.04
N ASP A 249 2.97 -5.85 -8.92
CA ASP A 249 2.46 -6.75 -7.89
C ASP A 249 1.29 -6.12 -7.13
N SER A 250 0.15 -6.81 -7.18
CA SER A 250 -1.11 -6.31 -6.62
C SER A 250 -1.03 -6.01 -5.12
N ILE A 251 -0.42 -6.90 -4.33
CA ILE A 251 -0.31 -6.73 -2.88
C ILE A 251 0.62 -5.57 -2.56
N THR A 252 1.80 -5.57 -3.15
CA THR A 252 2.82 -4.53 -2.96
C THR A 252 2.27 -3.15 -3.32
N GLY A 253 1.61 -3.02 -4.47
CA GLY A 253 1.05 -1.75 -4.93
C GLY A 253 -0.13 -1.27 -4.06
N ARG A 254 -0.97 -2.16 -3.56
CA ARG A 254 -2.06 -1.83 -2.63
C ARG A 254 -1.53 -1.40 -1.27
N ILE A 255 -0.49 -2.06 -0.74
CA ILE A 255 0.23 -1.62 0.46
C ILE A 255 0.80 -0.22 0.25
N SER A 256 1.47 0.04 -0.88
CA SER A 256 2.06 1.34 -1.19
C SER A 256 1.01 2.45 -1.24
N LYS A 257 -0.19 2.19 -1.77
CA LYS A 257 -1.31 3.15 -1.73
C LYS A 257 -1.72 3.51 -0.31
N GLN A 258 -1.66 2.59 0.62
CA GLN A 258 -1.99 2.86 2.02
C GLN A 258 -0.86 3.61 2.74
N LEU A 259 0.39 3.37 2.36
CA LEU A 259 1.55 4.06 2.92
C LEU A 259 1.68 5.50 2.41
N TYR A 260 1.46 5.73 1.12
CA TYR A 260 1.70 7.02 0.45
C TYR A 260 0.40 7.59 -0.11
N GLN A 261 -0.54 7.92 0.76
CA GLN A 261 -1.90 8.34 0.40
C GLN A 261 -1.95 9.63 -0.44
N LYS A 262 -0.88 10.45 -0.43
CA LYS A 262 -0.73 11.64 -1.27
C LYS A 262 -0.14 11.37 -2.65
N ALA A 263 0.39 10.18 -2.89
CA ALA A 263 1.00 9.81 -4.16
C ALA A 263 -0.04 9.25 -5.14
N ASN A 264 0.18 9.49 -6.43
CA ASN A 264 -0.62 8.88 -7.48
C ASN A 264 -0.02 7.51 -7.85
N ILE A 265 -0.58 6.43 -7.33
CA ILE A 265 -0.06 5.08 -7.53
C ILE A 265 -0.99 4.26 -8.41
N GLN A 266 -0.46 3.72 -9.51
CA GLN A 266 -1.16 2.79 -10.40
C GLN A 266 -0.67 1.35 -10.13
N VAL A 267 -1.59 0.47 -9.76
CA VAL A 267 -1.30 -0.96 -9.53
C VAL A 267 -1.55 -1.70 -10.84
N THR A 268 -0.53 -1.76 -11.67
CA THR A 268 -0.59 -2.33 -13.02
C THR A 268 0.83 -2.52 -13.57
N GLY A 269 0.98 -3.27 -14.67
CA GLY A 269 2.23 -3.30 -15.41
C GLY A 269 2.56 -1.94 -16.04
N TYR A 270 3.85 -1.62 -16.15
CA TYR A 270 4.27 -0.33 -16.72
C TYR A 270 3.79 -0.14 -18.16
N GLU A 271 3.63 -1.22 -18.92
CA GLU A 271 3.07 -1.23 -20.28
C GLU A 271 1.62 -0.69 -20.35
N ASN A 272 0.85 -0.89 -19.28
CA ASN A 272 -0.55 -0.50 -19.17
C ASN A 272 -0.75 0.79 -18.37
N ALA A 273 0.32 1.37 -17.82
CA ALA A 273 0.21 2.56 -16.99
C ALA A 273 -0.22 3.79 -17.80
N LEU A 274 -1.22 4.49 -17.31
CA LEU A 274 -1.77 5.70 -17.94
C LEU A 274 -0.97 6.92 -17.48
N LEU A 275 0.12 7.21 -18.17
CA LEU A 275 1.06 8.28 -17.86
C LEU A 275 1.26 9.18 -19.09
N PRO A 276 1.18 10.50 -18.92
CA PRO A 276 1.39 11.43 -20.04
C PRO A 276 2.87 11.49 -20.44
N ASP A 277 3.11 11.71 -21.73
CA ASP A 277 4.45 11.95 -22.28
C ASP A 277 4.90 13.38 -21.96
N ASN A 278 6.22 13.59 -21.90
CA ASN A 278 6.85 14.89 -21.66
C ASN A 278 6.31 15.61 -20.39
N TYR A 279 6.07 14.87 -19.32
CA TYR A 279 5.35 15.38 -18.16
C TYR A 279 6.18 15.44 -16.88
N PHE A 280 7.05 14.47 -16.66
CA PHE A 280 7.77 14.31 -15.40
C PHE A 280 9.06 15.12 -15.38
N ASP A 281 9.31 15.80 -14.26
CA ASP A 281 10.57 16.50 -13.98
C ASP A 281 11.70 15.52 -13.69
N CYS A 282 11.37 14.44 -13.00
CA CYS A 282 12.31 13.39 -12.65
C CYS A 282 11.67 12.00 -12.79
N VAL A 283 12.45 11.03 -13.27
CA VAL A 283 12.11 9.60 -13.21
C VAL A 283 13.20 8.88 -12.45
N ILE A 284 12.83 8.18 -11.39
CA ILE A 284 13.77 7.48 -10.49
C ILE A 284 13.32 6.05 -10.26
N GLY A 285 14.22 5.19 -9.85
CA GLY A 285 13.86 3.85 -9.39
C GLY A 285 14.94 2.81 -9.65
N ASN A 286 14.65 1.60 -9.17
CA ASN A 286 15.40 0.40 -9.45
C ASN A 286 14.60 -0.43 -10.45
N VAL A 287 14.99 -0.40 -11.73
CA VAL A 287 14.23 -1.07 -12.79
C VAL A 287 14.35 -2.59 -12.70
N PRO A 288 13.32 -3.37 -13.09
CA PRO A 288 13.40 -4.82 -13.08
C PRO A 288 14.45 -5.33 -14.06
N PHE A 289 15.17 -6.39 -13.67
CA PHE A 289 16.21 -7.03 -14.48
C PHE A 289 15.69 -8.34 -15.08
N GLY A 290 16.05 -8.59 -16.33
CA GLY A 290 15.70 -9.85 -16.98
C GLY A 290 15.98 -9.84 -18.47
N ASN A 291 16.02 -11.04 -19.05
CA ASN A 291 16.22 -11.25 -20.49
C ASN A 291 14.91 -11.50 -21.25
N PHE A 292 13.79 -11.12 -20.66
CA PHE A 292 12.48 -11.19 -21.31
C PHE A 292 12.03 -9.81 -21.77
N GLN A 293 11.10 -9.80 -22.72
CA GLN A 293 10.51 -8.58 -23.28
C GLN A 293 9.13 -8.35 -22.67
N VAL A 294 8.78 -7.09 -22.50
CA VAL A 294 7.43 -6.66 -22.13
C VAL A 294 6.64 -6.45 -23.43
N ASN A 295 5.38 -6.87 -23.43
CA ASN A 295 4.51 -6.63 -24.59
C ASN A 295 3.86 -5.25 -24.46
N ASP A 296 4.50 -4.26 -25.05
CA ASP A 296 3.98 -2.89 -25.20
C ASP A 296 4.01 -2.52 -26.68
N PRO A 297 2.83 -2.37 -27.34
CA PRO A 297 2.75 -2.13 -28.77
C PRO A 297 3.57 -0.94 -29.27
N GLN A 298 3.75 0.10 -28.43
CA GLN A 298 4.53 1.29 -28.78
C GLN A 298 6.03 0.98 -28.85
N TYR A 299 6.53 0.04 -28.04
CA TYR A 299 7.95 -0.27 -27.90
C TYR A 299 8.36 -1.64 -28.45
N ASN A 300 7.41 -2.51 -28.83
CA ASN A 300 7.68 -3.87 -29.31
C ASN A 300 8.73 -3.91 -30.44
N ARG A 301 8.71 -2.91 -31.34
CA ARG A 301 9.66 -2.80 -32.46
C ARG A 301 11.14 -2.66 -32.03
N LEU A 302 11.39 -2.26 -30.79
CA LEU A 302 12.75 -2.09 -30.27
C LEU A 302 13.37 -3.43 -29.87
N HIS A 303 12.54 -4.45 -29.59
CA HIS A 303 12.96 -5.76 -29.11
C HIS A 303 13.90 -5.67 -27.89
N PHE A 304 13.65 -4.71 -26.99
CA PHE A 304 14.46 -4.49 -25.80
C PHE A 304 14.11 -5.46 -24.69
N PRO A 305 15.11 -6.01 -23.97
CA PRO A 305 14.87 -6.64 -22.68
C PRO A 305 14.21 -5.65 -21.70
N ILE A 306 13.57 -6.17 -20.65
CA ILE A 306 12.76 -5.39 -19.73
C ILE A 306 13.47 -4.13 -19.19
N HIS A 307 14.73 -4.24 -18.76
CA HIS A 307 15.46 -3.08 -18.22
C HIS A 307 15.66 -1.98 -19.28
N ASP A 308 15.97 -2.33 -20.54
CA ASP A 308 16.13 -1.36 -21.64
C ASP A 308 14.79 -0.75 -22.06
N TYR A 309 13.70 -1.53 -22.00
CA TYR A 309 12.34 -1.05 -22.22
C TYR A 309 11.97 0.03 -21.19
N PHE A 310 12.30 -0.17 -19.91
CA PHE A 310 12.05 0.83 -18.88
C PHE A 310 12.74 2.16 -19.18
N PHE A 311 14.00 2.14 -19.67
CA PHE A 311 14.68 3.35 -20.14
C PHE A 311 13.91 4.00 -21.30
N ALA A 312 13.57 3.25 -22.33
CA ALA A 312 12.93 3.80 -23.52
C ALA A 312 11.60 4.48 -23.19
N LYS A 313 10.72 3.80 -22.45
CA LYS A 313 9.42 4.35 -22.06
C LYS A 313 9.55 5.54 -21.11
N SER A 314 10.47 5.49 -20.16
CA SER A 314 10.68 6.57 -19.20
C SER A 314 11.27 7.83 -19.83
N ILE A 315 12.06 7.72 -20.89
CA ILE A 315 12.53 8.86 -21.67
C ILE A 315 11.36 9.60 -22.30
N ASP A 316 10.36 8.89 -22.83
CA ASP A 316 9.18 9.52 -23.41
C ASP A 316 8.34 10.22 -22.35
N LYS A 317 8.28 9.68 -21.12
CA LYS A 317 7.57 10.28 -19.96
C LYS A 317 8.26 11.51 -19.39
N LEU A 318 9.60 11.59 -19.45
CA LEU A 318 10.34 12.77 -19.04
C LEU A 318 10.02 13.98 -19.92
N ARG A 319 9.90 15.18 -19.32
CA ARG A 319 9.92 16.42 -20.07
C ARG A 319 11.32 16.73 -20.59
N THR A 320 11.43 17.60 -21.55
CA THR A 320 12.69 18.21 -21.99
C THR A 320 13.43 18.80 -20.77
N GLY A 321 14.73 18.52 -20.68
CA GLY A 321 15.58 18.91 -19.55
C GLY A 321 15.32 18.14 -18.26
N GLY A 322 14.32 17.23 -18.22
CA GLY A 322 14.05 16.35 -17.09
C GLY A 322 15.18 15.36 -16.87
N ILE A 323 15.31 14.88 -15.61
CA ILE A 323 16.41 14.01 -15.21
C ILE A 323 15.89 12.63 -14.83
N MET A 324 16.57 11.59 -15.32
CA MET A 324 16.35 10.19 -14.95
C MET A 324 17.52 9.69 -14.08
N ALA A 325 17.20 8.95 -13.01
CA ALA A 325 18.18 8.26 -12.20
C ALA A 325 17.72 6.81 -11.97
N PHE A 326 18.28 5.88 -12.75
CA PHE A 326 17.93 4.47 -12.64
C PHE A 326 19.06 3.62 -12.10
N ILE A 327 18.70 2.72 -11.17
CA ILE A 327 19.51 1.55 -10.86
C ILE A 327 19.14 0.47 -11.86
N THR A 328 20.16 -0.08 -12.51
CA THR A 328 20.01 -1.12 -13.54
C THR A 328 21.12 -2.16 -13.41
N SER A 329 21.01 -3.27 -14.13
CA SER A 329 22.10 -4.24 -14.19
C SER A 329 23.31 -3.66 -14.97
N SER A 330 24.52 -4.09 -14.64
CA SER A 330 25.73 -3.71 -15.39
C SER A 330 25.62 -4.02 -16.89
N GLY A 331 24.74 -4.94 -17.27
CA GLY A 331 24.48 -5.27 -18.67
C GLY A 331 24.00 -4.08 -19.50
N THR A 332 23.38 -3.08 -18.93
CA THR A 332 22.96 -1.87 -19.67
C THR A 332 24.18 -1.15 -20.28
N LEU A 333 25.28 -1.03 -19.54
CA LEU A 333 26.51 -0.39 -20.00
C LEU A 333 27.48 -1.38 -20.70
N ASP A 334 27.57 -2.63 -20.23
CA ASP A 334 28.64 -3.55 -20.59
C ASP A 334 28.30 -4.52 -21.73
N LYS A 335 27.02 -4.76 -22.05
CA LYS A 335 26.64 -5.75 -23.07
C LYS A 335 27.12 -5.37 -24.47
N LYS A 336 27.46 -6.37 -25.29
CA LYS A 336 27.91 -6.17 -26.69
C LYS A 336 26.84 -5.49 -27.55
N ASP A 337 25.58 -5.82 -27.36
CA ASP A 337 24.45 -5.17 -28.04
C ASP A 337 24.31 -3.72 -27.54
N ASP A 338 24.56 -2.78 -28.44
CA ASP A 338 24.57 -1.35 -28.13
C ASP A 338 23.27 -0.61 -28.53
N ARG A 339 22.27 -1.33 -29.04
CA ARG A 339 21.03 -0.71 -29.56
C ARG A 339 20.34 0.17 -28.52
N ALA A 340 20.25 -0.30 -27.27
CA ALA A 340 19.64 0.48 -26.20
C ALA A 340 20.49 1.72 -25.85
N ARG A 341 21.83 1.58 -25.79
CA ARG A 341 22.73 2.73 -25.54
C ARG A 341 22.63 3.76 -26.66
N LYS A 342 22.56 3.35 -27.92
CA LYS A 342 22.34 4.26 -29.06
C LYS A 342 20.99 4.97 -28.94
N TYR A 343 19.92 4.23 -28.65
CA TYR A 343 18.59 4.80 -28.46
C TYR A 343 18.57 5.87 -27.35
N ILE A 344 19.23 5.59 -26.22
CA ILE A 344 19.37 6.52 -25.09
C ILE A 344 20.21 7.72 -25.52
N ALA A 345 21.39 7.50 -26.12
CA ALA A 345 22.34 8.56 -26.51
C ALA A 345 21.78 9.52 -27.57
N GLU A 346 20.83 9.08 -28.40
CA GLU A 346 20.12 9.96 -29.36
C GLU A 346 19.15 10.93 -28.67
N ARG A 347 18.70 10.63 -27.44
CA ARG A 347 17.60 11.33 -26.75
C ARG A 347 18.01 12.00 -25.46
N CYS A 348 19.11 11.56 -24.87
CA CYS A 348 19.58 12.02 -23.57
C CYS A 348 21.07 12.26 -23.54
N ASP A 349 21.49 13.16 -22.66
CA ASP A 349 22.87 13.29 -22.24
C ASP A 349 23.15 12.41 -21.03
N LEU A 350 24.24 11.67 -21.05
CA LEU A 350 24.75 10.96 -19.88
C LEU A 350 25.44 11.96 -18.95
N ILE A 351 24.81 12.30 -17.83
CA ILE A 351 25.34 13.25 -16.86
C ILE A 351 26.09 12.60 -15.71
N GLY A 352 25.96 11.29 -15.55
CA GLY A 352 26.72 10.52 -14.57
C GLY A 352 26.39 9.03 -14.61
N ALA A 353 27.38 8.22 -14.21
CA ALA A 353 27.17 6.79 -13.95
C ALA A 353 28.07 6.33 -12.81
N VAL A 354 27.54 5.45 -11.96
CA VAL A 354 28.24 4.90 -10.80
C VAL A 354 28.02 3.40 -10.73
N ARG A 355 29.08 2.61 -10.81
CA ARG A 355 29.00 1.17 -10.55
C ARG A 355 28.98 0.91 -9.07
N LEU A 356 27.91 0.25 -8.60
CA LEU A 356 27.76 -0.09 -7.20
C LEU A 356 28.59 -1.32 -6.85
N PRO A 357 29.10 -1.41 -5.61
CA PRO A 357 29.80 -2.60 -5.15
C PRO A 357 28.86 -3.80 -5.10
N ASN A 358 29.37 -5.02 -5.34
CA ASN A 358 28.59 -6.26 -5.38
C ASN A 358 27.80 -6.57 -4.11
N ASN A 359 28.10 -5.91 -3.02
CA ASN A 359 27.42 -6.05 -1.74
C ASN A 359 26.40 -4.93 -1.45
N ALA A 360 26.15 -4.02 -2.38
CA ALA A 360 25.20 -2.91 -2.20
C ALA A 360 23.78 -3.40 -1.85
N PHE A 361 23.40 -4.58 -2.36
CA PHE A 361 22.11 -5.24 -2.11
C PHE A 361 22.23 -6.50 -1.25
N LYS A 362 23.29 -6.64 -0.44
CA LYS A 362 23.52 -7.84 0.38
C LYS A 362 22.35 -8.12 1.36
N GLY A 363 21.72 -7.08 1.90
CA GLY A 363 20.54 -7.20 2.75
C GLY A 363 19.29 -7.73 2.03
N SER A 364 19.24 -7.58 0.71
CA SER A 364 18.13 -8.05 -0.14
C SER A 364 18.38 -9.44 -0.75
N GLY A 365 19.50 -10.11 -0.41
CA GLY A 365 19.73 -11.51 -0.79
C GLY A 365 20.33 -11.72 -2.18
N THR A 366 20.75 -10.67 -2.89
CA THR A 366 21.35 -10.78 -4.23
C THR A 366 22.78 -10.24 -4.29
N LYS A 367 23.58 -10.79 -5.20
CA LYS A 367 24.96 -10.35 -5.51
C LYS A 367 25.07 -9.92 -6.97
N ILE A 368 24.12 -9.16 -7.46
CA ILE A 368 24.13 -8.66 -8.84
C ILE A 368 24.92 -7.35 -8.90
N MET A 369 25.83 -7.26 -9.89
CA MET A 369 26.50 -6.00 -10.20
C MET A 369 25.53 -5.04 -10.87
N THR A 370 25.38 -3.86 -10.29
CA THR A 370 24.44 -2.85 -10.73
C THR A 370 25.10 -1.51 -10.95
N ASP A 371 24.53 -0.72 -11.83
CA ASP A 371 24.93 0.64 -12.11
C ASP A 371 23.81 1.62 -11.76
N VAL A 372 24.14 2.78 -11.23
CA VAL A 372 23.26 3.94 -11.20
C VAL A 372 23.60 4.81 -12.40
N ILE A 373 22.62 5.07 -13.25
CA ILE A 373 22.80 5.87 -14.47
C ILE A 373 21.93 7.13 -14.35
N PHE A 374 22.56 8.29 -14.54
CA PHE A 374 21.92 9.59 -14.57
C PHE A 374 21.90 10.12 -16.00
N LEU A 375 20.69 10.42 -16.49
CA LEU A 375 20.46 10.92 -17.84
C LEU A 375 19.68 12.22 -17.78
N GLN A 376 19.96 13.16 -18.68
CA GLN A 376 19.14 14.34 -18.91
C GLN A 376 18.52 14.28 -20.29
N LYS A 377 17.19 14.42 -20.40
CA LYS A 377 16.50 14.43 -21.70
C LYS A 377 16.83 15.70 -22.45
N ARG A 378 17.23 15.52 -23.74
CA ARG A 378 17.44 16.62 -24.67
C ARG A 378 16.13 17.19 -25.20
N ASP A 379 16.23 18.30 -25.89
CA ASP A 379 15.14 18.91 -26.66
C ASP A 379 14.67 18.02 -27.81
#